data_f8970c130da1a5bc79fd83927423b89d
#
_entry.id   f8970c130da1a5bc79fd83927423b89d
#
_cell.length_a   1.000
_cell.length_b   1.000
_cell.length_c   1.000
_cell.angle_alpha   90.00
_cell.angle_beta   90.00
_cell.angle_gamma   90.00
#
_symmetry.space_group_name_H-M   'P 1'
#
loop_
_entity.id
_entity.type
_entity.pdbx_description
1 polymer ?
#
loop_
_entity_poly.entity_id
_entity_poly.type
_entity_poly.pdbx_seq_one_letter_code
_entity_poly.pdbx_strand_id
1 'polypeptide(L)'
;MTHHTHKPLMAAWVAIALAVLAGILRTSQARINGAFAQEIHDAFLSGVISFGSGFLILLVIISFNKKGQQGWRQLMVAIRSGGITPWFTLAGTAGAAYVLSQTLVVGLTGVALYTVAFVAGLSMGGLFLDLWGVGPAGKKPLSFNRVGGAVLGIGAVALSLVGHSTAVSALLPLLLPLVCGVLVAWQDAANGRMTVIAGTPLTSTFLNFMVGTGVLLIATAFHSFSAGLPAALPTQPYFYLGGAIGVVFIGITAVVVREIGVLLMGLGSIAGQLLMAVILDFFFPSAQVTGVMILIGASLAFVAAAWAAWPKKKPHAHVAEPPADA
;
A
#
# COMPACT_ATOMS: atom_id res chain seq x y z
N MET A 1 0.16 23.31 -27.17
CA MET A 1 0.25 22.37 -26.03
C MET A 1 1.62 21.71 -26.06
N THR A 2 2.57 22.22 -25.29
CA THR A 2 3.94 21.72 -25.25
C THR A 2 3.93 20.40 -24.47
N HIS A 3 4.15 19.28 -25.16
CA HIS A 3 4.45 18.00 -24.53
C HIS A 3 5.77 18.13 -23.76
N HIS A 4 5.69 18.42 -22.46
CA HIS A 4 6.83 18.21 -21.58
C HIS A 4 7.14 16.72 -21.54
N THR A 5 8.12 16.28 -22.30
CA THR A 5 8.70 14.94 -22.19
C THR A 5 9.35 14.83 -20.81
N HIS A 6 8.65 14.19 -19.88
CA HIS A 6 9.19 13.90 -18.56
C HIS A 6 10.38 12.96 -18.73
N LYS A 7 11.61 13.47 -18.50
CA LYS A 7 12.77 12.56 -18.39
C LYS A 7 12.54 11.64 -17.19
N PRO A 8 12.55 10.31 -17.37
CA PRO A 8 12.38 9.39 -16.25
C PRO A 8 13.54 9.58 -15.25
N LEU A 9 13.22 9.63 -13.95
CA LEU A 9 14.22 9.77 -12.88
C LEU A 9 15.07 8.52 -12.74
N MET A 10 14.54 7.35 -13.16
CA MET A 10 15.22 6.07 -13.05
C MET A 10 14.81 5.12 -14.18
N ALA A 11 15.61 4.08 -14.42
CA ALA A 11 15.28 3.03 -15.37
C ALA A 11 14.04 2.23 -14.89
N ALA A 12 13.19 1.79 -15.81
CA ALA A 12 11.93 1.11 -15.48
C ALA A 12 12.15 -0.15 -14.61
N TRP A 13 13.24 -0.91 -14.86
CA TRP A 13 13.55 -2.09 -14.05
C TRP A 13 13.91 -1.74 -12.60
N VAL A 14 14.56 -0.58 -12.36
CA VAL A 14 14.84 -0.08 -11.01
C VAL A 14 13.55 0.27 -10.30
N ALA A 15 12.63 0.95 -10.99
CA ALA A 15 11.32 1.28 -10.44
C ALA A 15 10.51 0.02 -10.07
N ILE A 16 10.56 -1.03 -10.90
CA ILE A 16 9.90 -2.31 -10.61
C ILE A 16 10.56 -3.00 -9.40
N ALA A 17 11.90 -3.03 -9.33
CA ALA A 17 12.62 -3.61 -8.20
C ALA A 17 12.29 -2.88 -6.88
N LEU A 18 12.20 -1.54 -6.91
CA LEU A 18 11.77 -0.75 -5.76
C LEU A 18 10.30 -0.99 -5.39
N ALA A 19 9.42 -1.22 -6.37
CA ALA A 19 8.04 -1.61 -6.10
C ALA A 19 7.96 -2.96 -5.37
N VAL A 20 8.75 -3.96 -5.81
CA VAL A 20 8.85 -5.26 -5.13
C VAL A 20 9.40 -5.09 -3.70
N LEU A 21 10.46 -4.29 -3.54
CA LEU A 21 11.02 -4.00 -2.21
C LEU A 21 10.00 -3.33 -1.30
N ALA A 22 9.22 -2.37 -1.79
CA ALA A 22 8.15 -1.74 -1.03
C ALA A 22 7.11 -2.78 -0.56
N GLY A 23 6.79 -3.76 -1.40
CA GLY A 23 5.92 -4.88 -1.05
C GLY A 23 6.49 -5.77 0.05
N ILE A 24 7.76 -6.14 -0.05
CA ILE A 24 8.49 -6.90 0.97
C ILE A 24 8.43 -6.17 2.32
N LEU A 25 8.77 -4.89 2.34
CA LEU A 25 8.74 -4.06 3.54
C LEU A 25 7.34 -3.94 4.14
N ARG A 26 6.32 -3.78 3.30
CA ARG A 26 4.91 -3.68 3.72
C ARG A 26 4.45 -4.95 4.45
N THR A 27 4.78 -6.13 3.93
CA THR A 27 4.43 -7.41 4.58
C THR A 27 5.24 -7.65 5.85
N SER A 28 6.52 -7.29 5.87
CA SER A 28 7.35 -7.35 7.08
C SER A 28 6.78 -6.47 8.19
N GLN A 29 6.34 -5.23 7.85
CA GLN A 29 5.67 -4.34 8.79
C GLN A 29 4.37 -4.98 9.33
N ALA A 30 3.55 -5.60 8.47
CA ALA A 30 2.31 -6.24 8.88
C ALA A 30 2.56 -7.34 9.92
N ARG A 31 3.60 -8.15 9.73
CA ARG A 31 4.00 -9.19 10.69
C ARG A 31 4.44 -8.59 12.02
N ILE A 32 5.28 -7.56 11.99
CA ILE A 32 5.78 -6.90 13.21
C ILE A 32 4.62 -6.26 13.98
N ASN A 33 3.77 -5.49 13.30
CA ASN A 33 2.65 -4.80 13.93
C ASN A 33 1.63 -5.79 14.52
N GLY A 34 1.32 -6.88 13.81
CA GLY A 34 0.45 -7.93 14.30
C GLY A 34 1.02 -8.66 15.52
N ALA A 35 2.30 -9.02 15.50
CA ALA A 35 2.97 -9.66 16.63
C ALA A 35 3.05 -8.73 17.84
N PHE A 36 3.35 -7.44 17.62
CA PHE A 36 3.37 -6.45 18.70
C PHE A 36 2.01 -6.27 19.34
N ALA A 37 0.94 -6.17 18.54
CA ALA A 37 -0.43 -6.08 19.06
C ALA A 37 -0.83 -7.28 19.91
N GLN A 38 -0.43 -8.49 19.51
CA GLN A 38 -0.64 -9.71 20.30
C GLN A 38 0.13 -9.70 21.61
N GLU A 39 1.39 -9.27 21.59
CA GLU A 39 2.24 -9.22 22.78
C GLU A 39 1.70 -8.28 23.85
N ILE A 40 1.23 -7.09 23.45
CA ILE A 40 0.69 -6.08 24.39
C ILE A 40 -0.83 -6.19 24.60
N HIS A 41 -1.50 -7.11 23.90
CA HIS A 41 -2.96 -7.27 23.90
C HIS A 41 -3.74 -5.97 23.57
N ASP A 42 -3.11 -5.08 22.78
CA ASP A 42 -3.71 -3.80 22.39
C ASP A 42 -3.34 -3.44 20.93
N ALA A 43 -4.30 -3.62 20.04
CA ALA A 43 -4.15 -3.33 18.62
C ALA A 43 -4.03 -1.82 18.32
N PHE A 44 -4.72 -0.99 19.10
CA PHE A 44 -4.76 0.45 18.89
C PHE A 44 -3.43 1.09 19.30
N LEU A 45 -2.93 0.75 20.48
CA LEU A 45 -1.64 1.26 20.95
C LEU A 45 -0.49 0.79 20.05
N SER A 46 -0.50 -0.46 19.59
CA SER A 46 0.47 -0.96 18.60
C SER A 46 0.46 -0.10 17.32
N GLY A 47 -0.73 0.24 16.82
CA GLY A 47 -0.90 1.12 15.67
C GLY A 47 -0.32 2.53 15.90
N VAL A 48 -0.61 3.13 17.07
CA VAL A 48 -0.05 4.45 17.45
C VAL A 48 1.46 4.40 17.53
N ILE A 49 2.04 3.39 18.15
CA ILE A 49 3.51 3.26 18.29
C ILE A 49 4.15 3.13 16.90
N SER A 50 3.57 2.32 16.00
CA SER A 50 4.06 2.16 14.64
C SER A 50 3.99 3.46 13.84
N PHE A 51 2.83 4.12 13.76
CA PHE A 51 2.71 5.38 13.01
C PHE A 51 3.39 6.55 13.71
N GLY A 52 3.27 6.65 15.03
CA GLY A 52 3.87 7.72 15.83
C GLY A 52 5.39 7.72 15.76
N SER A 53 6.05 6.55 15.85
CA SER A 53 7.51 6.47 15.68
C SER A 53 7.94 6.88 14.27
N GLY A 54 7.22 6.48 13.23
CA GLY A 54 7.46 6.93 11.86
C GLY A 54 7.25 8.45 11.69
N PHE A 55 6.21 9.02 12.31
CA PHE A 55 5.99 10.46 12.34
C PHE A 55 7.13 11.21 13.01
N LEU A 56 7.62 10.75 14.16
CA LEU A 56 8.75 11.37 14.85
C LEU A 56 10.03 11.32 14.02
N ILE A 57 10.32 10.17 13.38
CA ILE A 57 11.46 10.05 12.45
C ILE A 57 11.33 11.08 11.32
N LEU A 58 10.18 11.21 10.70
CA LEU A 58 9.96 12.15 9.61
C LEU A 58 9.97 13.60 10.07
N LEU A 59 9.48 13.89 11.28
CA LEU A 59 9.53 15.22 11.89
C LEU A 59 11.00 15.67 12.05
N VAL A 60 11.85 14.78 12.55
CA VAL A 60 13.30 15.05 12.66
C VAL A 60 13.91 15.26 11.27
N ILE A 61 13.66 14.37 10.31
CA ILE A 61 14.22 14.47 8.96
C ILE A 61 13.78 15.78 8.27
N ILE A 62 12.49 16.13 8.30
CA ILE A 62 11.99 17.32 7.60
C ILE A 62 12.49 18.62 8.26
N SER A 63 12.72 18.61 9.58
CA SER A 63 13.25 19.76 10.32
C SER A 63 14.65 20.18 9.87
N PHE A 64 15.45 19.24 9.37
CA PHE A 64 16.79 19.49 8.87
C PHE A 64 16.91 19.46 7.34
N ASN A 65 15.82 19.11 6.63
CA ASN A 65 15.83 18.97 5.18
C ASN A 65 15.18 20.17 4.47
N LYS A 66 15.99 21.05 3.89
CA LYS A 66 15.52 22.26 3.18
C LYS A 66 14.54 21.95 2.05
N LYS A 67 14.74 20.85 1.28
CA LYS A 67 13.80 20.44 0.21
C LYS A 67 12.46 20.00 0.78
N GLY A 68 12.46 19.29 1.89
CA GLY A 68 11.24 18.90 2.60
C GLY A 68 10.44 20.11 3.09
N GLN A 69 11.12 21.08 3.71
CA GLN A 69 10.50 22.32 4.18
C GLN A 69 9.94 23.17 3.03
N GLN A 70 10.68 23.26 1.92
CA GLN A 70 10.20 23.94 0.72
C GLN A 70 8.98 23.22 0.13
N GLY A 71 9.02 21.89 0.02
CA GLY A 71 7.90 21.07 -0.44
C GLY A 71 6.67 21.24 0.45
N TRP A 72 6.85 21.32 1.78
CA TRP A 72 5.77 21.62 2.72
C TRP A 72 5.10 22.96 2.43
N ARG A 73 5.90 24.02 2.21
CA ARG A 73 5.36 25.34 1.86
C ARG A 73 4.59 25.30 0.53
N GLN A 74 5.14 24.63 -0.49
CA GLN A 74 4.48 24.48 -1.80
C GLN A 74 3.15 23.73 -1.67
N LEU A 75 3.12 22.64 -0.90
CA LEU A 75 1.90 21.88 -0.65
C LEU A 75 0.85 22.71 0.09
N MET A 76 1.24 23.48 1.12
CA MET A 76 0.32 24.35 1.86
C MET A 76 -0.25 25.47 0.98
N VAL A 77 0.56 26.05 0.08
CA VAL A 77 0.07 27.02 -0.90
C VAL A 77 -0.92 26.35 -1.86
N ALA A 78 -0.63 25.16 -2.38
CA ALA A 78 -1.53 24.43 -3.28
C ALA A 78 -2.87 24.08 -2.62
N ILE A 79 -2.85 23.71 -1.33
CA ILE A 79 -4.09 23.44 -0.57
C ILE A 79 -4.93 24.72 -0.44
N ARG A 80 -4.31 25.85 -0.05
CA ARG A 80 -5.00 27.12 0.16
C ARG A 80 -5.53 27.73 -1.13
N SER A 81 -4.83 27.55 -2.24
CA SER A 81 -5.23 28.08 -3.57
C SER A 81 -6.19 27.16 -4.33
N GLY A 82 -6.58 26.00 -3.77
CA GLY A 82 -7.40 25.01 -4.49
C GLY A 82 -6.65 24.23 -5.57
N GLY A 83 -5.31 24.34 -5.61
CA GLY A 83 -4.46 23.61 -6.59
C GLY A 83 -4.39 22.11 -6.33
N ILE A 84 -4.85 21.65 -5.17
CA ILE A 84 -5.07 20.23 -4.86
C ILE A 84 -6.39 20.07 -4.13
N THR A 85 -7.13 19.01 -4.46
CA THR A 85 -8.38 18.68 -3.76
C THR A 85 -8.08 18.31 -2.32
N PRO A 86 -8.74 18.93 -1.31
CA PRO A 86 -8.39 18.74 0.11
C PRO A 86 -8.42 17.30 0.60
N TRP A 87 -9.31 16.45 0.05
CA TRP A 87 -9.42 15.06 0.46
C TRP A 87 -8.14 14.24 0.23
N PHE A 88 -7.25 14.65 -0.70
CA PHE A 88 -5.95 14.00 -0.86
C PHE A 88 -5.03 14.16 0.37
N THR A 89 -5.20 15.25 1.12
CA THR A 89 -4.42 15.47 2.34
C THR A 89 -4.80 14.51 3.46
N LEU A 90 -5.97 13.87 3.36
CA LEU A 90 -6.47 12.86 4.29
C LEU A 90 -5.95 11.45 3.99
N ALA A 91 -5.04 11.27 3.03
CA ALA A 91 -4.49 9.98 2.65
C ALA A 91 -3.93 9.17 3.84
N GLY A 92 -3.41 9.85 4.86
CA GLY A 92 -2.96 9.24 6.11
C GLY A 92 -4.03 8.45 6.87
N THR A 93 -5.32 8.77 6.68
CA THR A 93 -6.42 8.01 7.30
C THR A 93 -6.48 6.57 6.77
N ALA A 94 -6.21 6.38 5.47
CA ALA A 94 -6.12 5.05 4.87
C ALA A 94 -4.92 4.27 5.41
N GLY A 95 -3.78 4.94 5.62
CA GLY A 95 -2.62 4.35 6.27
C GLY A 95 -2.89 3.94 7.71
N ALA A 96 -3.61 4.77 8.47
CA ALA A 96 -4.04 4.46 9.82
C ALA A 96 -4.97 3.23 9.85
N ALA A 97 -5.98 3.20 8.98
CA ALA A 97 -6.89 2.05 8.84
C ALA A 97 -6.13 0.78 8.45
N TYR A 98 -5.15 0.89 7.54
CA TYR A 98 -4.32 -0.24 7.13
C TYR A 98 -3.50 -0.80 8.29
N VAL A 99 -2.80 0.05 9.07
CA VAL A 99 -2.02 -0.41 10.22
C VAL A 99 -2.93 -1.00 11.29
N LEU A 100 -4.06 -0.37 11.57
CA LEU A 100 -5.04 -0.93 12.51
C LEU A 100 -5.58 -2.29 12.02
N SER A 101 -5.80 -2.47 10.72
CA SER A 101 -6.18 -3.77 10.19
C SER A 101 -5.10 -4.84 10.37
N GLN A 102 -3.82 -4.48 10.27
CA GLN A 102 -2.71 -5.40 10.56
C GLN A 102 -2.73 -5.86 12.01
N THR A 103 -2.85 -4.91 12.92
CA THR A 103 -2.82 -5.19 14.36
C THR A 103 -4.02 -6.01 14.83
N LEU A 104 -5.19 -5.83 14.20
CA LEU A 104 -6.41 -6.57 14.54
C LEU A 104 -6.49 -7.95 13.88
N VAL A 105 -6.01 -8.09 12.63
CA VAL A 105 -6.37 -9.26 11.80
C VAL A 105 -5.20 -10.21 11.58
N VAL A 106 -3.95 -9.73 11.48
CA VAL A 106 -2.80 -10.61 11.18
C VAL A 106 -2.62 -11.70 12.24
N GLY A 107 -2.82 -11.38 13.49
CA GLY A 107 -2.76 -12.36 14.58
C GLY A 107 -3.83 -13.45 14.52
N LEU A 108 -5.00 -13.14 13.95
CA LEU A 108 -6.13 -14.05 13.82
C LEU A 108 -6.02 -14.95 12.58
N THR A 109 -5.56 -14.40 11.46
CA THR A 109 -5.63 -15.05 10.14
C THR A 109 -4.28 -15.50 9.60
N GLY A 110 -3.18 -15.04 10.20
CA GLY A 110 -1.85 -15.18 9.66
C GLY A 110 -1.53 -14.13 8.58
N VAL A 111 -0.23 -14.01 8.26
CA VAL A 111 0.26 -12.99 7.32
C VAL A 111 -0.16 -13.27 5.89
N ALA A 112 -0.13 -14.54 5.46
CA ALA A 112 -0.43 -14.89 4.08
C ALA A 112 -1.90 -14.61 3.72
N LEU A 113 -2.85 -15.08 4.53
CA LEU A 113 -4.27 -14.89 4.25
C LEU A 113 -4.66 -13.41 4.33
N TYR A 114 -4.15 -12.68 5.33
CA TYR A 114 -4.26 -11.22 5.41
C TYR A 114 -3.76 -10.56 4.12
N THR A 115 -2.55 -10.93 3.67
CA THR A 115 -1.91 -10.32 2.49
C THR A 115 -2.71 -10.60 1.23
N VAL A 116 -3.23 -11.81 1.02
CA VAL A 116 -4.05 -12.15 -0.14
C VAL A 116 -5.31 -11.31 -0.20
N ALA A 117 -6.03 -11.15 0.92
CA ALA A 117 -7.22 -10.29 1.00
C ALA A 117 -6.90 -8.81 0.74
N PHE A 118 -5.83 -8.30 1.35
CA PHE A 118 -5.35 -6.94 1.15
C PHE A 118 -4.98 -6.66 -0.32
N VAL A 119 -4.25 -7.58 -0.95
CA VAL A 119 -3.82 -7.50 -2.35
C VAL A 119 -5.00 -7.48 -3.32
N ALA A 120 -6.04 -8.28 -3.05
CA ALA A 120 -7.26 -8.23 -3.86
C ALA A 120 -7.91 -6.84 -3.81
N GLY A 121 -8.03 -6.26 -2.61
CA GLY A 121 -8.52 -4.90 -2.42
C GLY A 121 -7.65 -3.85 -3.12
N LEU A 122 -6.32 -3.96 -2.99
CA LEU A 122 -5.37 -3.07 -3.64
C LEU A 122 -5.49 -3.09 -5.17
N SER A 123 -5.65 -4.29 -5.75
CA SER A 123 -5.84 -4.49 -7.20
C SER A 123 -7.15 -3.88 -7.69
N MET A 124 -8.24 -4.10 -6.96
CA MET A 124 -9.56 -3.51 -7.27
C MET A 124 -9.50 -1.98 -7.18
N GLY A 125 -8.97 -1.45 -6.08
CA GLY A 125 -8.82 -0.01 -5.87
C GLY A 125 -7.97 0.64 -6.96
N GLY A 126 -6.82 0.05 -7.29
CA GLY A 126 -5.94 0.52 -8.36
C GLY A 126 -6.64 0.58 -9.72
N LEU A 127 -7.47 -0.44 -10.04
CA LEU A 127 -8.24 -0.48 -11.28
C LEU A 127 -9.25 0.68 -11.36
N PHE A 128 -10.04 0.91 -10.31
CA PHE A 128 -11.03 1.99 -10.26
C PHE A 128 -10.38 3.38 -10.30
N LEU A 129 -9.31 3.58 -9.54
CA LEU A 129 -8.62 4.87 -9.47
C LEU A 129 -7.95 5.25 -10.79
N ASP A 130 -7.41 4.28 -11.51
CA ASP A 130 -6.85 4.50 -12.84
C ASP A 130 -7.94 4.83 -13.88
N LEU A 131 -9.13 4.20 -13.78
CA LEU A 131 -10.29 4.55 -14.61
C LEU A 131 -10.72 6.00 -14.42
N TRP A 132 -10.78 6.44 -13.16
CA TRP A 132 -11.20 7.79 -12.82
C TRP A 132 -10.07 8.83 -12.99
N GLY A 133 -8.83 8.38 -13.20
CA GLY A 133 -7.67 9.26 -13.38
C GLY A 133 -7.27 9.96 -12.08
N VAL A 134 -7.49 9.33 -10.94
CA VAL A 134 -7.18 9.89 -9.62
C VAL A 134 -5.66 9.98 -9.39
N GLY A 135 -4.89 9.07 -9.95
CA GLY A 135 -3.43 9.06 -9.82
C GLY A 135 -2.72 10.15 -10.64
N PRO A 136 -1.42 10.39 -10.40
CA PRO A 136 -0.63 11.40 -11.11
C PRO A 136 -0.45 11.08 -12.61
N ALA A 137 -0.62 9.83 -13.02
CA ALA A 137 -0.52 9.39 -14.41
C ALA A 137 -1.80 9.60 -15.24
N GLY A 138 -2.88 10.17 -14.63
CA GLY A 138 -4.16 10.42 -15.29
C GLY A 138 -4.98 9.17 -15.58
N LYS A 139 -6.02 9.31 -16.42
CA LYS A 139 -6.95 8.22 -16.78
C LYS A 139 -6.26 7.15 -17.61
N LYS A 140 -6.48 5.89 -17.24
CA LYS A 140 -6.04 4.73 -18.02
C LYS A 140 -7.24 3.86 -18.39
N PRO A 141 -7.37 3.43 -19.67
CA PRO A 141 -8.48 2.61 -20.09
C PRO A 141 -8.45 1.23 -19.44
N LEU A 142 -9.63 0.64 -19.26
CA LEU A 142 -9.77 -0.76 -18.91
C LEU A 142 -9.13 -1.61 -20.00
N SER A 143 -8.35 -2.60 -19.56
CA SER A 143 -7.87 -3.65 -20.46
C SER A 143 -8.30 -5.01 -19.92
N PHE A 144 -8.47 -5.97 -20.81
CA PHE A 144 -8.82 -7.34 -20.45
C PHE A 144 -7.86 -7.92 -19.41
N ASN A 145 -6.55 -7.66 -19.59
CA ASN A 145 -5.52 -8.15 -18.65
C ASN A 145 -5.70 -7.57 -17.24
N ARG A 146 -6.05 -6.28 -17.14
CA ARG A 146 -6.22 -5.60 -15.83
C ARG A 146 -7.46 -6.08 -15.10
N VAL A 147 -8.57 -6.22 -15.82
CA VAL A 147 -9.82 -6.75 -15.25
C VAL A 147 -9.64 -8.23 -14.89
N GLY A 148 -9.08 -9.02 -15.80
CA GLY A 148 -8.80 -10.44 -15.58
C GLY A 148 -7.87 -10.66 -14.38
N GLY A 149 -6.82 -9.85 -14.24
CA GLY A 149 -5.93 -9.90 -13.07
C GLY A 149 -6.65 -9.57 -11.76
N ALA A 150 -7.54 -8.57 -11.74
CA ALA A 150 -8.33 -8.25 -10.56
C ALA A 150 -9.29 -9.40 -10.17
N VAL A 151 -9.97 -9.99 -11.17
CA VAL A 151 -10.87 -11.15 -10.95
C VAL A 151 -10.09 -12.36 -10.44
N LEU A 152 -8.93 -12.66 -11.03
CA LEU A 152 -8.06 -13.74 -10.56
C LEU A 152 -7.53 -13.48 -9.14
N GLY A 153 -7.23 -12.22 -8.79
CA GLY A 153 -6.84 -11.83 -7.44
C GLY A 153 -7.94 -12.16 -6.42
N ILE A 154 -9.20 -11.87 -6.73
CA ILE A 154 -10.35 -12.24 -5.89
C ILE A 154 -10.50 -13.76 -5.81
N GLY A 155 -10.35 -14.46 -6.95
CA GLY A 155 -10.36 -15.93 -6.99
C GLY A 155 -9.26 -16.56 -6.13
N ALA A 156 -8.07 -15.93 -6.07
CA ALA A 156 -6.97 -16.35 -5.21
C ALA A 156 -7.33 -16.28 -3.74
N VAL A 157 -8.04 -15.22 -3.30
CA VAL A 157 -8.58 -15.11 -1.92
C VAL A 157 -9.55 -16.25 -1.64
N ALA A 158 -10.54 -16.44 -2.54
CA ALA A 158 -11.54 -17.49 -2.37
C ALA A 158 -10.90 -18.90 -2.30
N LEU A 159 -9.90 -19.17 -3.14
CA LEU A 159 -9.17 -20.44 -3.14
C LEU A 159 -8.36 -20.65 -1.85
N SER A 160 -7.74 -19.58 -1.31
CA SER A 160 -6.99 -19.65 -0.06
C SER A 160 -7.86 -20.02 1.15
N LEU A 161 -9.17 -19.86 1.03
CA LEU A 161 -10.16 -20.19 2.09
C LEU A 161 -10.69 -21.63 1.98
N VAL A 162 -10.44 -22.31 0.84
CA VAL A 162 -10.91 -23.72 0.65
C VAL A 162 -10.22 -24.65 1.63
N GLY A 163 -11.02 -25.48 2.30
CA GLY A 163 -10.52 -26.46 3.28
C GLY A 163 -10.42 -25.97 4.71
N HIS A 164 -10.78 -24.69 4.99
CA HIS A 164 -10.86 -24.19 6.35
C HIS A 164 -12.29 -24.38 6.90
N SER A 165 -12.46 -25.27 7.85
CA SER A 165 -13.77 -25.59 8.47
C SER A 165 -14.39 -24.42 9.26
N THR A 166 -13.62 -23.36 9.51
CA THR A 166 -14.03 -22.12 10.19
C THR A 166 -14.44 -21.01 9.22
N ALA A 167 -14.84 -21.37 8.01
CA ALA A 167 -14.95 -20.48 6.86
C ALA A 167 -15.74 -19.17 7.11
N VAL A 168 -16.84 -19.20 7.85
CA VAL A 168 -17.67 -18.00 8.04
C VAL A 168 -17.07 -17.04 9.09
N SER A 169 -16.51 -17.55 10.17
CA SER A 169 -15.87 -16.71 11.20
C SER A 169 -14.56 -16.10 10.74
N ALA A 170 -13.85 -16.74 9.79
CA ALA A 170 -12.62 -16.21 9.18
C ALA A 170 -12.91 -15.20 8.05
N LEU A 171 -14.06 -15.26 7.39
CA LEU A 171 -14.43 -14.37 6.29
C LEU A 171 -14.63 -12.92 6.75
N LEU A 172 -15.30 -12.74 7.89
CA LEU A 172 -15.61 -11.39 8.39
C LEU A 172 -14.36 -10.56 8.70
N PRO A 173 -13.34 -11.07 9.41
CA PRO A 173 -12.07 -10.35 9.59
C PRO A 173 -11.36 -9.99 8.28
N LEU A 174 -11.48 -10.81 7.22
CA LEU A 174 -10.81 -10.56 5.93
C LEU A 174 -11.44 -9.45 5.09
N LEU A 175 -12.68 -9.05 5.38
CA LEU A 175 -13.28 -7.87 4.77
C LEU A 175 -12.49 -6.60 5.13
N LEU A 176 -11.91 -6.54 6.33
CA LEU A 176 -11.15 -5.37 6.77
C LEU A 176 -9.88 -5.14 5.93
N PRO A 177 -8.95 -6.11 5.77
CA PRO A 177 -7.79 -5.93 4.89
C PRO A 177 -8.17 -5.71 3.42
N LEU A 178 -9.25 -6.32 2.91
CA LEU A 178 -9.74 -6.08 1.55
C LEU A 178 -10.15 -4.62 1.36
N VAL A 179 -10.97 -4.06 2.25
CA VAL A 179 -11.36 -2.65 2.21
C VAL A 179 -10.14 -1.75 2.38
N CYS A 180 -9.23 -2.07 3.31
CA CYS A 180 -8.00 -1.32 3.50
C CYS A 180 -7.11 -1.35 2.25
N GLY A 181 -7.11 -2.44 1.48
CA GLY A 181 -6.42 -2.50 0.19
C GLY A 181 -6.92 -1.45 -0.80
N VAL A 182 -8.24 -1.30 -0.93
CA VAL A 182 -8.85 -0.25 -1.77
C VAL A 182 -8.47 1.15 -1.27
N LEU A 183 -8.54 1.38 0.04
CA LEU A 183 -8.17 2.66 0.64
C LEU A 183 -6.69 2.99 0.43
N VAL A 184 -5.80 2.00 0.54
CA VAL A 184 -4.36 2.18 0.32
C VAL A 184 -4.04 2.45 -1.16
N ALA A 185 -4.77 1.86 -2.10
CA ALA A 185 -4.65 2.26 -3.51
C ALA A 185 -4.93 3.76 -3.72
N TRP A 186 -5.96 4.29 -3.06
CA TRP A 186 -6.24 5.72 -3.04
C TRP A 186 -5.13 6.52 -2.34
N GLN A 187 -4.62 6.06 -1.21
CA GLN A 187 -3.50 6.69 -0.51
C GLN A 187 -2.26 6.78 -1.41
N ASP A 188 -1.91 5.70 -2.12
CA ASP A 188 -0.76 5.65 -3.03
C ASP A 188 -0.92 6.68 -4.17
N ALA A 189 -2.13 6.80 -4.75
CA ALA A 189 -2.45 7.80 -5.76
C ALA A 189 -2.38 9.24 -5.22
N ALA A 190 -2.92 9.48 -4.02
CA ALA A 190 -2.90 10.77 -3.34
C ALA A 190 -1.47 11.21 -2.98
N ASN A 191 -0.68 10.30 -2.40
CA ASN A 191 0.74 10.54 -2.08
C ASN A 191 1.56 10.85 -3.34
N GLY A 192 1.29 10.15 -4.44
CA GLY A 192 1.91 10.43 -5.73
C GLY A 192 1.62 11.85 -6.23
N ARG A 193 0.36 12.30 -6.17
CA ARG A 193 -0.02 13.69 -6.53
C ARG A 193 0.62 14.73 -5.63
N MET A 194 0.58 14.51 -4.32
CA MET A 194 1.22 15.42 -3.36
C MET A 194 2.73 15.49 -3.57
N THR A 195 3.38 14.37 -3.91
CA THR A 195 4.82 14.31 -4.24
C THR A 195 5.15 15.16 -5.46
N VAL A 196 4.30 15.15 -6.51
CA VAL A 196 4.49 15.99 -7.70
C VAL A 196 4.43 17.48 -7.32
N ILE A 197 3.45 17.89 -6.52
CA ILE A 197 3.27 19.28 -6.09
C ILE A 197 4.41 19.74 -5.17
N ALA A 198 4.76 18.90 -4.19
CA ALA A 198 5.80 19.22 -3.22
C ALA A 198 7.23 19.11 -3.77
N GLY A 199 7.41 18.47 -4.95
CA GLY A 199 8.73 18.22 -5.54
C GLY A 199 9.58 17.20 -4.76
N THR A 200 9.03 16.60 -3.69
CA THR A 200 9.72 15.63 -2.84
C THR A 200 8.74 14.64 -2.18
N PRO A 201 9.09 13.34 -2.12
CA PRO A 201 8.27 12.34 -1.42
C PRO A 201 8.30 12.53 0.10
N LEU A 202 9.33 13.19 0.65
CA LEU A 202 9.45 13.44 2.07
C LEU A 202 8.24 14.18 2.64
N THR A 203 7.75 15.19 1.92
CA THR A 203 6.60 16.01 2.35
C THR A 203 5.30 15.21 2.33
N SER A 204 5.03 14.47 1.27
CA SER A 204 3.80 13.65 1.18
C SER A 204 3.81 12.53 2.23
N THR A 205 4.96 11.89 2.45
CA THR A 205 5.11 10.86 3.48
C THR A 205 4.94 11.46 4.89
N PHE A 206 5.53 12.63 5.15
CA PHE A 206 5.37 13.33 6.42
C PHE A 206 3.89 13.66 6.71
N LEU A 207 3.18 14.25 5.75
CA LEU A 207 1.76 14.54 5.91
C LEU A 207 0.94 13.27 6.15
N ASN A 208 1.26 12.19 5.43
CA ASN A 208 0.61 10.90 5.60
C ASN A 208 0.75 10.36 7.03
N PHE A 209 1.97 10.36 7.57
CA PHE A 209 2.22 9.92 8.94
C PHE A 209 1.62 10.87 9.98
N MET A 210 1.65 12.18 9.75
CA MET A 210 1.05 13.17 10.64
C MET A 210 -0.46 12.93 10.78
N VAL A 211 -1.18 12.82 9.67
CA VAL A 211 -2.63 12.60 9.67
C VAL A 211 -2.97 11.22 10.25
N GLY A 212 -2.24 10.17 9.83
CA GLY A 212 -2.48 8.81 10.32
C GLY A 212 -2.22 8.67 11.82
N THR A 213 -1.15 9.28 12.34
CA THR A 213 -0.87 9.32 13.79
C THR A 213 -1.98 10.02 14.55
N GLY A 214 -2.48 11.17 14.04
CA GLY A 214 -3.60 11.89 14.65
C GLY A 214 -4.86 11.03 14.74
N VAL A 215 -5.21 10.33 13.67
CA VAL A 215 -6.37 9.43 13.65
C VAL A 215 -6.19 8.26 14.63
N LEU A 216 -5.02 7.63 14.66
CA LEU A 216 -4.74 6.51 15.57
C LEU A 216 -4.71 6.96 17.03
N LEU A 217 -4.17 8.14 17.34
CA LEU A 217 -4.22 8.70 18.69
C LEU A 217 -5.66 8.90 19.17
N ILE A 218 -6.52 9.45 18.32
CA ILE A 218 -7.94 9.63 18.64
C ILE A 218 -8.60 8.26 18.89
N ALA A 219 -8.39 7.31 17.98
CA ALA A 219 -8.95 5.95 18.10
C ALA A 219 -8.47 5.24 19.37
N THR A 220 -7.16 5.34 19.68
CA THR A 220 -6.57 4.77 20.91
C THR A 220 -7.11 5.45 22.17
N ALA A 221 -7.28 6.76 22.16
CA ALA A 221 -7.86 7.46 23.31
C ALA A 221 -9.27 6.97 23.62
N PHE A 222 -10.13 6.78 22.60
CA PHE A 222 -11.46 6.19 22.80
C PHE A 222 -11.40 4.75 23.29
N HIS A 223 -10.50 3.92 22.73
CA HIS A 223 -10.34 2.54 23.14
C HIS A 223 -9.86 2.42 24.59
N SER A 224 -8.83 3.18 24.96
CA SER A 224 -8.22 3.16 26.29
C SER A 224 -9.16 3.66 27.39
N PHE A 225 -10.18 4.46 27.04
CA PHE A 225 -11.19 4.91 28.00
C PHE A 225 -12.00 3.73 28.58
N SER A 226 -12.21 2.68 27.79
CA SER A 226 -12.94 1.48 28.20
C SER A 226 -12.05 0.30 28.57
N ALA A 227 -10.92 0.12 27.89
CA ALA A 227 -10.04 -1.05 28.03
C ALA A 227 -8.83 -0.80 28.94
N GLY A 228 -8.48 0.47 29.23
CA GLY A 228 -7.23 0.83 29.91
C GLY A 228 -6.03 0.77 28.98
N LEU A 229 -4.83 0.99 29.52
CA LEU A 229 -3.57 0.85 28.82
C LEU A 229 -2.85 -0.43 29.25
N PRO A 230 -2.02 -1.05 28.38
CA PRO A 230 -1.20 -2.19 28.76
C PRO A 230 -0.29 -1.88 29.96
N ALA A 231 -0.12 -2.84 30.85
CA ALA A 231 0.69 -2.68 32.08
C ALA A 231 2.18 -2.48 31.79
N ALA A 232 2.68 -3.06 30.69
CA ALA A 232 4.09 -2.95 30.28
C ALA A 232 4.21 -3.04 28.76
N LEU A 233 5.29 -2.44 28.23
CA LEU A 233 5.69 -2.57 26.83
C LEU A 233 6.84 -3.57 26.72
N PRO A 234 6.90 -4.38 25.64
CA PRO A 234 7.97 -5.34 25.44
C PRO A 234 9.32 -4.64 25.23
N THR A 235 10.38 -5.27 25.70
CA THR A 235 11.76 -4.73 25.61
C THR A 235 12.46 -5.07 24.30
N GLN A 236 11.88 -5.96 23.47
CA GLN A 236 12.47 -6.42 22.23
C GLN A 236 12.41 -5.29 21.17
N PRO A 237 13.57 -4.82 20.64
CA PRO A 237 13.61 -3.65 19.76
C PRO A 237 12.87 -3.83 18.42
N TYR A 238 12.77 -5.06 17.92
CA TYR A 238 12.18 -5.32 16.62
C TYR A 238 10.68 -4.95 16.54
N PHE A 239 9.96 -4.97 17.67
CA PHE A 239 8.55 -4.55 17.72
C PHE A 239 8.35 -3.09 17.34
N TYR A 240 9.38 -2.24 17.54
CA TYR A 240 9.32 -0.81 17.26
C TYR A 240 9.79 -0.42 15.86
N LEU A 241 10.18 -1.41 15.03
CA LEU A 241 10.63 -1.15 13.65
C LEU A 241 9.49 -0.81 12.68
N GLY A 242 8.23 -1.04 13.06
CA GLY A 242 7.07 -0.84 12.20
C GLY A 242 7.00 0.55 11.57
N GLY A 243 7.25 1.61 12.36
CA GLY A 243 7.25 2.98 11.86
C GLY A 243 8.39 3.29 10.89
N ALA A 244 9.62 2.86 11.22
CA ALA A 244 10.78 3.06 10.34
C ALA A 244 10.59 2.35 8.98
N ILE A 245 10.12 1.10 9.01
CA ILE A 245 9.79 0.34 7.79
C ILE A 245 8.70 1.07 6.99
N GLY A 246 7.67 1.58 7.67
CA GLY A 246 6.60 2.36 7.05
C GLY A 246 7.10 3.61 6.33
N VAL A 247 7.99 4.38 6.97
CA VAL A 247 8.62 5.57 6.36
C VAL A 247 9.32 5.21 5.05
N VAL A 248 10.10 4.12 5.06
CA VAL A 248 10.88 3.69 3.89
C VAL A 248 9.95 3.28 2.74
N PHE A 249 8.97 2.37 2.98
CA PHE A 249 8.17 1.88 1.87
C PHE A 249 7.18 2.92 1.34
N ILE A 250 6.60 3.80 2.19
CA ILE A 250 5.73 4.87 1.73
C ILE A 250 6.53 5.87 0.89
N GLY A 251 7.76 6.20 1.32
CA GLY A 251 8.66 7.04 0.55
C GLY A 251 9.00 6.44 -0.82
N ILE A 252 9.33 5.14 -0.88
CA ILE A 252 9.57 4.41 -2.12
C ILE A 252 8.32 4.46 -3.02
N THR A 253 7.15 4.11 -2.48
CA THR A 253 5.88 4.11 -3.22
C THR A 253 5.58 5.47 -3.84
N ALA A 254 5.76 6.55 -3.08
CA ALA A 254 5.49 7.91 -3.55
C ALA A 254 6.40 8.34 -4.72
N VAL A 255 7.63 7.81 -4.79
CA VAL A 255 8.53 8.02 -5.93
C VAL A 255 8.14 7.13 -7.11
N VAL A 256 8.00 5.83 -6.86
CA VAL A 256 7.80 4.83 -7.91
C VAL A 256 6.46 5.01 -8.63
N VAL A 257 5.39 5.35 -7.90
CA VAL A 257 4.06 5.59 -8.49
C VAL A 257 4.08 6.72 -9.53
N ARG A 258 4.96 7.68 -9.35
CA ARG A 258 5.17 8.78 -10.28
C ARG A 258 5.84 8.34 -11.58
N GLU A 259 6.76 7.38 -11.52
CA GLU A 259 7.53 6.90 -12.67
C GLU A 259 6.77 5.88 -13.51
N ILE A 260 6.21 4.86 -12.86
CA ILE A 260 5.56 3.72 -13.54
C ILE A 260 4.04 3.69 -13.41
N GLY A 261 3.47 4.61 -12.64
CA GLY A 261 2.04 4.71 -12.37
C GLY A 261 1.56 3.77 -11.26
N VAL A 262 0.31 3.99 -10.84
CA VAL A 262 -0.29 3.30 -9.68
C VAL A 262 -0.38 1.79 -9.91
N LEU A 263 -0.78 1.37 -11.12
CA LEU A 263 -0.96 -0.04 -11.44
C LEU A 263 0.35 -0.82 -11.36
N LEU A 264 1.40 -0.40 -12.11
CA LEU A 264 2.67 -1.13 -12.13
C LEU A 264 3.36 -1.10 -10.77
N MET A 265 3.26 0.03 -10.06
CA MET A 265 3.70 0.11 -8.66
C MET A 265 2.94 -0.90 -7.79
N GLY A 266 1.62 -0.95 -7.89
CA GLY A 266 0.78 -1.89 -7.16
C GLY A 266 1.15 -3.34 -7.45
N LEU A 267 1.31 -3.71 -8.72
CA LEU A 267 1.65 -5.07 -9.15
C LEU A 267 3.04 -5.50 -8.69
N GLY A 268 4.04 -4.62 -8.78
CA GLY A 268 5.37 -4.88 -8.22
C GLY A 268 5.31 -5.07 -6.70
N SER A 269 4.58 -4.19 -6.01
CA SER A 269 4.37 -4.31 -4.56
C SER A 269 3.64 -5.61 -4.19
N ILE A 270 2.62 -6.03 -4.96
CA ILE A 270 1.93 -7.30 -4.75
C ILE A 270 2.89 -8.48 -4.85
N ALA A 271 3.74 -8.51 -5.88
CA ALA A 271 4.74 -9.56 -6.04
C ALA A 271 5.65 -9.65 -4.80
N GLY A 272 6.16 -8.50 -4.31
CA GLY A 272 6.97 -8.44 -3.10
C GLY A 272 6.23 -8.87 -1.84
N GLN A 273 4.96 -8.45 -1.70
CA GLN A 273 4.11 -8.83 -0.56
C GLN A 273 3.87 -10.34 -0.48
N LEU A 274 3.49 -10.94 -1.60
CA LEU A 274 3.22 -12.38 -1.65
C LEU A 274 4.49 -13.21 -1.43
N LEU A 275 5.61 -12.80 -2.03
CA LEU A 275 6.90 -13.44 -1.79
C LEU A 275 7.26 -13.42 -0.31
N MET A 276 7.17 -12.24 0.32
CA MET A 276 7.54 -12.11 1.74
C MET A 276 6.53 -12.80 2.67
N ALA A 277 5.24 -12.81 2.32
CA ALA A 277 4.23 -13.53 3.09
C ALA A 277 4.52 -15.04 3.16
N VAL A 278 4.86 -15.64 2.02
CA VAL A 278 5.24 -17.07 1.94
C VAL A 278 6.51 -17.34 2.75
N ILE A 279 7.53 -16.47 2.64
CA ILE A 279 8.78 -16.59 3.42
C ILE A 279 8.48 -16.52 4.92
N LEU A 280 7.70 -15.54 5.35
CA LEU A 280 7.38 -15.37 6.77
C LEU A 280 6.56 -16.52 7.34
N ASP A 281 5.58 -17.03 6.61
CA ASP A 281 4.78 -18.16 7.07
C ASP A 281 5.58 -19.48 7.06
N PHE A 282 6.59 -19.61 6.20
CA PHE A 282 7.50 -20.76 6.23
C PHE A 282 8.41 -20.76 7.46
N PHE A 283 9.02 -19.60 7.80
CA PHE A 283 9.94 -19.50 8.93
C PHE A 283 9.26 -19.29 10.28
N PHE A 284 8.07 -18.69 10.28
CA PHE A 284 7.31 -18.33 11.47
C PHE A 284 5.84 -18.75 11.31
N PRO A 285 5.57 -20.05 11.23
CA PRO A 285 4.20 -20.52 11.02
C PRO A 285 3.29 -20.03 12.14
N SER A 286 2.21 -19.36 11.77
CA SER A 286 1.13 -19.04 12.72
C SER A 286 0.34 -20.33 12.98
N ALA A 287 0.04 -20.62 14.24
CA ALA A 287 -0.56 -21.88 14.68
C ALA A 287 -1.89 -22.26 14.02
N GLN A 288 -2.49 -21.38 13.24
CA GLN A 288 -3.83 -21.58 12.71
C GLN A 288 -3.93 -21.88 11.22
N VAL A 289 -2.94 -21.54 10.39
CA VAL A 289 -3.16 -21.61 8.93
C VAL A 289 -1.86 -21.80 8.15
N THR A 290 -1.33 -23.02 8.08
CA THR A 290 -0.37 -23.40 7.04
C THR A 290 -1.00 -24.49 6.18
N GLY A 291 -1.66 -24.08 5.09
CA GLY A 291 -2.26 -25.02 4.15
C GLY A 291 -1.69 -24.83 2.74
N VAL A 292 -1.53 -25.92 2.01
CA VAL A 292 -1.18 -25.90 0.59
C VAL A 292 -2.05 -24.93 -0.22
N MET A 293 -3.32 -24.75 0.17
CA MET A 293 -4.25 -23.84 -0.49
C MET A 293 -3.84 -22.37 -0.38
N ILE A 294 -3.18 -21.95 0.70
CA ILE A 294 -2.66 -20.58 0.84
C ILE A 294 -1.49 -20.36 -0.14
N LEU A 295 -0.60 -21.34 -0.27
CA LEU A 295 0.51 -21.28 -1.24
C LEU A 295 -0.03 -21.23 -2.67
N ILE A 296 -1.05 -22.02 -2.98
CA ILE A 296 -1.71 -22.00 -4.30
C ILE A 296 -2.38 -20.64 -4.53
N GLY A 297 -3.12 -20.11 -3.55
CA GLY A 297 -3.76 -18.81 -3.63
C GLY A 297 -2.75 -17.67 -3.81
N ALA A 298 -1.65 -17.67 -3.05
CA ALA A 298 -0.57 -16.70 -3.21
C ALA A 298 0.09 -16.79 -4.59
N SER A 299 0.34 -18.00 -5.10
CA SER A 299 0.88 -18.21 -6.44
C SER A 299 -0.09 -17.71 -7.52
N LEU A 300 -1.38 -17.98 -7.37
CA LEU A 300 -2.42 -17.49 -8.28
C LEU A 300 -2.52 -15.97 -8.26
N ALA A 301 -2.44 -15.34 -7.09
CA ALA A 301 -2.43 -13.88 -6.96
C ALA A 301 -1.18 -13.26 -7.62
N PHE A 302 -0.02 -13.93 -7.51
CA PHE A 302 1.19 -13.52 -8.22
C PHE A 302 1.02 -13.61 -9.75
N VAL A 303 0.47 -14.72 -10.27
CA VAL A 303 0.16 -14.87 -11.69
C VAL A 303 -0.86 -13.82 -12.15
N ALA A 304 -1.88 -13.56 -11.36
CA ALA A 304 -2.89 -12.52 -11.63
C ALA A 304 -2.25 -11.13 -11.76
N ALA A 305 -1.34 -10.79 -10.84
CA ALA A 305 -0.58 -9.54 -10.86
C ALA A 305 0.31 -9.44 -12.11
N ALA A 306 1.07 -10.49 -12.41
CA ALA A 306 1.92 -10.55 -13.61
C ALA A 306 1.12 -10.42 -14.91
N TRP A 307 -0.04 -11.08 -14.99
CA TRP A 307 -0.91 -10.98 -16.15
C TRP A 307 -1.53 -9.59 -16.32
N ALA A 308 -1.97 -8.97 -15.24
CA ALA A 308 -2.48 -7.60 -15.27
C ALA A 308 -1.41 -6.59 -15.72
N ALA A 309 -0.13 -6.85 -15.43
CA ALA A 309 1.02 -6.05 -15.84
C ALA A 309 1.42 -6.23 -17.32
N TRP A 310 0.99 -7.33 -17.96
CA TRP A 310 1.45 -7.69 -19.29
C TRP A 310 1.11 -6.62 -20.33
N PRO A 311 2.10 -6.04 -21.03
CA PRO A 311 1.85 -4.98 -21.99
C PRO A 311 1.06 -5.50 -23.20
N LYS A 312 -0.02 -4.80 -23.59
CA LYS A 312 -0.65 -5.03 -24.89
C LYS A 312 0.33 -4.67 -26.00
N LYS A 313 0.56 -5.57 -26.96
CA LYS A 313 1.17 -5.21 -28.23
C LYS A 313 0.37 -4.04 -28.82
N LYS A 314 1.03 -2.92 -29.08
CA LYS A 314 0.41 -1.84 -29.86
C LYS A 314 0.00 -2.46 -31.20
N PRO A 315 -1.23 -2.23 -31.69
CA PRO A 315 -1.55 -2.55 -33.08
C PRO A 315 -0.51 -1.84 -33.93
N HIS A 316 0.11 -2.54 -34.88
CA HIS A 316 0.91 -1.89 -35.89
C HIS A 316 0.03 -0.82 -36.54
N ALA A 317 0.41 0.47 -36.41
CA ALA A 317 -0.19 1.51 -37.20
C ALA A 317 0.02 1.06 -38.67
N HIS A 318 -1.07 0.77 -39.38
CA HIS A 318 -1.04 0.66 -40.82
C HIS A 318 -0.49 2.01 -41.30
N VAL A 319 0.76 2.00 -41.76
CA VAL A 319 1.29 3.09 -42.55
C VAL A 319 0.43 3.07 -43.81
N ALA A 320 -0.52 4.01 -43.90
CA ALA A 320 -1.23 4.25 -45.14
C ALA A 320 -0.17 4.55 -46.20
N GLU A 321 -0.06 3.69 -47.21
CA GLU A 321 0.70 3.99 -48.41
C GLU A 321 0.24 5.34 -48.95
N PRO A 322 1.17 6.25 -49.30
CA PRO A 322 0.76 7.46 -49.98
C PRO A 322 0.09 7.09 -51.31
N PRO A 323 -0.97 7.82 -51.71
CA PRO A 323 -1.65 7.54 -52.98
C PRO A 323 -0.62 7.63 -54.10
N ALA A 324 -0.42 6.53 -54.82
CA ALA A 324 0.19 6.54 -56.13
C ALA A 324 -0.78 7.31 -57.03
N ASP A 325 -0.35 8.50 -57.50
CA ASP A 325 -0.88 9.22 -58.63
C ASP A 325 -0.92 10.74 -58.38
N ALA A 326 0.11 11.44 -58.90
CA ALA A 326 -0.04 12.44 -59.94
C ALA A 326 1.33 13.00 -60.31
#